data_4748c19ff19a87b0947d804bd35febb7
#
_entry.id   4748c19ff19a87b0947d804bd35febb7
#
_cell.length_a   1.000
_cell.length_b   1.000
_cell.length_c   1.000
_cell.angle_alpha   90.00
_cell.angle_beta   90.00
_cell.angle_gamma   90.00
#
_symmetry.space_group_name_H-M   'P 1'
#
loop_
_entity.id
_entity.type
_entity.pdbx_description
1 polymer ?
#
loop_
_entity_poly.entity_id
_entity_poly.type
_entity_poly.pdbx_seq_one_letter_code
_entity_poly.pdbx_strand_id
1 'polypeptide(L)'
;MVAHVTAPTVPAGLARPPAGDMALLAVAVVAISTSAPLIAACAAPALAIAFWRTALGSGATAAWVAVRHRAEVRALTGAQWRRICWAGLLLAAHFATWVPSLRFTSVASSTALVATQPVWAALIARRRGVRIARLAWVGIAVALLGVLVLTGVDFALTPRALIGDGLALAGAVLAALYVTVGEDVRATTSTATYTAICYAAAAVALLLPIAVLGVPLVGFSARHWGLILAVTIGAQLLGHTVVNRVLATTSATVVSLAILFEMPGSTLIAAAWLGQVPPPAIIPAVVLLFVGIALVIRTTTRPDGAPTETPPA
;
A
#
# COMPACT_ATOMS: atom_id res chain seq x y z
N MET A 1 10.00 42.48 11.43
CA MET A 1 9.25 42.00 10.26
C MET A 1 8.96 40.54 10.52
N VAL A 2 7.78 40.22 11.12
CA VAL A 2 7.40 38.87 11.53
C VAL A 2 6.84 38.17 10.29
N ALA A 3 7.55 37.14 9.79
CA ALA A 3 7.07 36.33 8.69
C ALA A 3 5.86 35.53 9.20
N HIS A 4 4.68 35.84 8.69
CA HIS A 4 3.50 35.01 8.85
C HIS A 4 3.76 33.63 8.19
N VAL A 5 4.04 32.62 9.00
CA VAL A 5 3.99 31.23 8.57
C VAL A 5 2.51 30.93 8.31
N THR A 6 2.12 30.98 7.05
CA THR A 6 0.81 30.51 6.62
C THR A 6 0.71 29.01 6.95
N ALA A 7 -0.22 28.65 7.82
CA ALA A 7 -0.55 27.25 8.07
C ALA A 7 -0.89 26.57 6.73
N PRO A 8 -0.47 25.30 6.53
CA PRO A 8 -0.79 24.59 5.30
C PRO A 8 -2.32 24.50 5.19
N THR A 9 -2.87 25.07 4.12
CA THR A 9 -4.29 24.97 3.79
C THR A 9 -4.60 23.50 3.52
N VAL A 10 -5.35 22.86 4.42
CA VAL A 10 -5.86 21.52 4.20
C VAL A 10 -6.70 21.53 2.92
N PRO A 11 -6.43 20.65 1.94
CA PRO A 11 -7.22 20.61 0.70
C PRO A 11 -8.70 20.36 1.05
N ALA A 12 -9.61 21.15 0.49
CA ALA A 12 -11.04 21.08 0.79
C ALA A 12 -11.71 19.77 0.31
N GLY A 13 -10.98 18.91 -0.40
CA GLY A 13 -11.43 17.64 -0.96
C GLY A 13 -10.28 16.73 -1.38
N LEU A 14 -10.59 15.58 -1.98
CA LEU A 14 -9.59 14.67 -2.53
C LEU A 14 -8.94 15.29 -3.77
N ALA A 15 -7.60 15.33 -3.83
CA ALA A 15 -6.88 15.83 -5.00
C ALA A 15 -7.02 14.87 -6.19
N ARG A 16 -7.23 15.44 -7.39
CA ARG A 16 -7.27 14.65 -8.63
C ARG A 16 -5.86 14.23 -9.03
N PRO A 17 -5.60 12.92 -9.26
CA PRO A 17 -4.30 12.44 -9.68
C PRO A 17 -3.90 13.03 -11.05
N PRO A 18 -2.63 13.45 -11.23
CA PRO A 18 -2.08 13.73 -12.55
C PRO A 18 -2.15 12.48 -13.46
N ALA A 19 -2.31 12.67 -14.77
CA ALA A 19 -2.42 11.54 -15.71
C ALA A 19 -1.19 10.62 -15.69
N GLY A 20 0.03 11.18 -15.54
CA GLY A 20 1.26 10.41 -15.40
C GLY A 20 1.28 9.54 -14.15
N ASP A 21 0.70 9.99 -13.04
CA ASP A 21 0.64 9.24 -11.79
C ASP A 21 -0.37 8.09 -11.86
N MET A 22 -1.44 8.23 -12.66
CA MET A 22 -2.36 7.11 -12.94
C MET A 22 -1.66 5.98 -13.71
N ALA A 23 -0.81 6.31 -14.68
CA ALA A 23 0.00 5.31 -15.39
C ALA A 23 1.01 4.63 -14.44
N LEU A 24 1.67 5.42 -13.55
CA LEU A 24 2.56 4.88 -12.54
C LEU A 24 1.82 3.97 -11.55
N LEU A 25 0.61 4.33 -11.12
CA LEU A 25 -0.23 3.48 -10.28
C LEU A 25 -0.59 2.17 -10.97
N ALA A 26 -0.92 2.20 -12.26
CA ALA A 26 -1.20 0.97 -13.01
C ALA A 26 0.02 0.03 -13.04
N VAL A 27 1.22 0.57 -13.29
CA VAL A 27 2.48 -0.19 -13.22
C VAL A 27 2.71 -0.73 -11.81
N ALA A 28 2.51 0.09 -10.78
CA ALA A 28 2.67 -0.31 -9.40
C ALA A 28 1.70 -1.44 -9.00
N VAL A 29 0.45 -1.35 -9.43
CA VAL A 29 -0.57 -2.38 -9.18
C VAL A 29 -0.19 -3.71 -9.83
N VAL A 30 0.25 -3.70 -11.09
CA VAL A 30 0.73 -4.91 -11.76
C VAL A 30 1.91 -5.52 -10.99
N ALA A 31 2.86 -4.68 -10.55
CA ALA A 31 4.02 -5.12 -9.79
C ALA A 31 3.62 -5.70 -8.41
N ILE A 32 2.72 -5.05 -7.69
CA ILE A 32 2.20 -5.54 -6.39
C ILE A 32 1.42 -6.84 -6.58
N SER A 33 0.68 -6.99 -7.68
CA SER A 33 -0.09 -8.19 -8.01
C SER A 33 0.77 -9.46 -8.10
N THR A 34 2.08 -9.34 -8.31
CA THR A 34 3.01 -10.47 -8.27
C THR A 34 3.26 -10.98 -6.86
N SER A 35 2.96 -10.19 -5.81
CA SER A 35 3.32 -10.49 -4.42
C SER A 35 2.70 -11.79 -3.92
N ALA A 36 1.38 -11.91 -3.99
CA ALA A 36 0.66 -13.08 -3.44
C ALA A 36 1.06 -14.40 -4.14
N PRO A 37 1.13 -14.49 -5.49
CA PRO A 37 1.60 -15.70 -6.15
C PRO A 37 3.05 -16.08 -5.80
N LEU A 38 3.96 -15.09 -5.72
CA LEU A 38 5.36 -15.33 -5.37
C LEU A 38 5.51 -15.80 -3.91
N ILE A 39 4.76 -15.19 -2.98
CA ILE A 39 4.74 -15.60 -1.57
C ILE A 39 4.14 -16.99 -1.42
N ALA A 40 3.06 -17.30 -2.13
CA ALA A 40 2.43 -18.63 -2.10
C ALA A 40 3.37 -19.73 -2.61
N ALA A 41 4.18 -19.44 -3.62
CA ALA A 41 5.19 -20.36 -4.15
C ALA A 41 6.44 -20.50 -3.25
N CYS A 42 6.60 -19.64 -2.23
CA CYS A 42 7.76 -19.59 -1.35
C CYS A 42 7.46 -20.30 -0.01
N ALA A 43 8.18 -21.39 0.28
CA ALA A 43 8.01 -22.12 1.55
C ALA A 43 8.71 -21.44 2.75
N ALA A 44 9.41 -20.32 2.57
CA ALA A 44 9.97 -19.56 3.68
C ALA A 44 8.85 -19.03 4.59
N PRO A 45 9.08 -18.87 5.91
CA PRO A 45 8.11 -18.28 6.81
C PRO A 45 7.70 -16.88 6.37
N ALA A 46 6.43 -16.57 6.47
CA ALA A 46 5.86 -15.32 5.97
C ALA A 46 6.51 -14.06 6.59
N LEU A 47 6.84 -14.07 7.90
CA LEU A 47 7.56 -12.97 8.54
C LEU A 47 9.01 -12.84 8.04
N ALA A 48 9.66 -13.95 7.69
CA ALA A 48 10.99 -13.92 7.08
C ALA A 48 10.94 -13.29 5.68
N ILE A 49 9.91 -13.61 4.87
CA ILE A 49 9.69 -12.96 3.56
C ILE A 49 9.45 -11.45 3.75
N ALA A 50 8.58 -11.07 4.69
CA ALA A 50 8.30 -9.67 5.02
C ALA A 50 9.57 -8.91 5.46
N PHE A 51 10.40 -9.52 6.30
CA PHE A 51 11.67 -8.97 6.73
C PHE A 51 12.62 -8.78 5.54
N TRP A 52 12.89 -9.83 4.79
CA TRP A 52 13.89 -9.78 3.72
C TRP A 52 13.48 -8.84 2.59
N ARG A 53 12.19 -8.81 2.19
CA ARG A 53 11.73 -7.86 1.18
C ARG A 53 11.93 -6.40 1.60
N THR A 54 11.68 -6.08 2.87
CA THR A 54 11.89 -4.71 3.39
C THR A 54 13.37 -4.39 3.60
N ALA A 55 14.16 -5.34 4.11
CA ALA A 55 15.59 -5.17 4.32
C ALA A 55 16.37 -5.00 3.01
N LEU A 56 16.12 -5.86 2.03
CA LEU A 56 16.75 -5.78 0.71
C LEU A 56 16.25 -4.54 -0.05
N GLY A 57 14.96 -4.23 0.05
CA GLY A 57 14.39 -3.00 -0.51
C GLY A 57 15.02 -1.73 0.08
N SER A 58 15.23 -1.72 1.41
CA SER A 58 15.95 -0.64 2.09
C SER A 58 17.41 -0.56 1.61
N GLY A 59 18.12 -1.68 1.53
CA GLY A 59 19.50 -1.73 1.05
C GLY A 59 19.64 -1.13 -0.35
N ALA A 60 18.78 -1.53 -1.28
CA ALA A 60 18.78 -1.01 -2.65
C ALA A 60 18.51 0.49 -2.71
N THR A 61 17.48 0.97 -1.98
CA THR A 61 17.15 2.40 -1.94
C THR A 61 18.20 3.21 -1.16
N ALA A 62 18.77 2.66 -0.09
CA ALA A 62 19.83 3.30 0.68
C ALA A 62 21.13 3.47 -0.12
N ALA A 63 21.48 2.48 -0.95
CA ALA A 63 22.63 2.60 -1.88
C ALA A 63 22.43 3.78 -2.84
N TRP A 64 21.22 3.93 -3.41
CA TRP A 64 20.89 5.08 -4.26
C TRP A 64 20.94 6.40 -3.49
N VAL A 65 20.36 6.45 -2.28
CA VAL A 65 20.35 7.63 -1.41
C VAL A 65 21.79 8.02 -1.03
N ALA A 66 22.64 7.06 -0.75
CA ALA A 66 24.05 7.30 -0.40
C ALA A 66 24.83 7.97 -1.54
N VAL A 67 24.41 7.79 -2.80
CA VAL A 67 25.06 8.43 -3.96
C VAL A 67 24.41 9.78 -4.31
N ARG A 68 23.07 9.87 -4.27
CA ARG A 68 22.33 10.97 -4.87
C ARG A 68 21.62 11.91 -3.89
N HIS A 69 21.32 11.43 -2.66
CA HIS A 69 20.43 12.13 -1.72
C HIS A 69 21.05 12.33 -0.31
N ARG A 70 22.37 12.23 -0.15
CA ARG A 70 23.04 12.38 1.17
C ARG A 70 22.74 13.74 1.83
N ALA A 71 22.68 14.80 1.03
CA ALA A 71 22.42 16.15 1.53
C ALA A 71 20.98 16.23 2.10
N GLU A 72 20.01 15.62 1.44
CA GLU A 72 18.61 15.57 1.89
C GLU A 72 18.52 14.82 3.24
N VAL A 73 19.15 13.66 3.37
CA VAL A 73 19.14 12.89 4.63
C VAL A 73 19.74 13.70 5.80
N ARG A 74 20.82 14.43 5.56
CA ARG A 74 21.44 15.31 6.57
C ARG A 74 20.58 16.51 6.93
N ALA A 75 19.75 16.98 6.01
CA ALA A 75 18.86 18.11 6.20
C ALA A 75 17.52 17.71 6.85
N LEU A 76 17.23 16.42 7.00
CA LEU A 76 16.00 15.97 7.64
C LEU A 76 15.92 16.44 9.09
N THR A 77 14.82 17.07 9.43
CA THR A 77 14.52 17.46 10.80
C THR A 77 14.19 16.23 11.66
N GLY A 78 14.36 16.31 12.97
CA GLY A 78 13.96 15.24 13.88
C GLY A 78 12.48 14.86 13.80
N ALA A 79 11.61 15.83 13.42
CA ALA A 79 10.20 15.57 13.19
C ALA A 79 9.96 14.72 11.93
N GLN A 80 10.68 15.00 10.83
CA GLN A 80 10.62 14.20 9.61
C GLN A 80 11.14 12.79 9.86
N TRP A 81 12.29 12.62 10.54
CA TRP A 81 12.81 11.32 10.94
C TRP A 81 11.77 10.49 11.70
N ARG A 82 11.15 11.08 12.74
CA ARG A 82 10.12 10.39 13.52
C ARG A 82 8.94 9.96 12.65
N ARG A 83 8.45 10.83 11.75
CA ARG A 83 7.32 10.51 10.87
C ARG A 83 7.65 9.38 9.91
N ILE A 84 8.85 9.37 9.31
CA ILE A 84 9.28 8.31 8.40
C ILE A 84 9.44 6.98 9.14
N CYS A 85 10.08 7.00 10.32
CA CYS A 85 10.20 5.80 11.16
C CYS A 85 8.83 5.30 11.61
N TRP A 86 7.91 6.20 11.96
CA TRP A 86 6.54 5.83 12.32
C TRP A 86 5.79 5.16 11.14
N ALA A 87 5.95 5.68 9.91
CA ALA A 87 5.43 5.01 8.71
C ALA A 87 6.02 3.60 8.56
N GLY A 88 7.32 3.42 8.81
CA GLY A 88 7.97 2.11 8.80
C GLY A 88 7.44 1.15 9.85
N LEU A 89 7.18 1.64 11.08
CA LEU A 89 6.53 0.85 12.14
C LEU A 89 5.11 0.42 11.74
N LEU A 90 4.33 1.31 11.14
CA LEU A 90 2.99 1.00 10.64
C LEU A 90 3.03 -0.04 9.51
N LEU A 91 4.01 0.04 8.61
CA LEU A 91 4.23 -0.94 7.55
C LEU A 91 4.63 -2.31 8.14
N ALA A 92 5.52 -2.33 9.14
CA ALA A 92 5.88 -3.55 9.84
C ALA A 92 4.69 -4.19 10.56
N ALA A 93 3.91 -3.39 11.28
CA ALA A 93 2.71 -3.84 11.98
C ALA A 93 1.64 -4.36 11.00
N HIS A 94 1.47 -3.69 9.84
CA HIS A 94 0.62 -4.20 8.76
C HIS A 94 1.06 -5.60 8.31
N PHE A 95 2.34 -5.80 8.01
CA PHE A 95 2.82 -7.12 7.60
C PHE A 95 2.75 -8.14 8.74
N ALA A 96 3.05 -7.76 9.98
CA ALA A 96 3.00 -8.63 11.14
C ALA A 96 1.57 -9.06 11.53
N THR A 97 0.55 -8.35 11.10
CA THR A 97 -0.86 -8.70 11.31
C THR A 97 -1.46 -9.40 10.10
N TRP A 98 -1.37 -8.81 8.93
CA TRP A 98 -1.98 -9.36 7.72
C TRP A 98 -1.39 -10.71 7.30
N VAL A 99 -0.07 -10.85 7.30
CA VAL A 99 0.54 -12.08 6.80
C VAL A 99 0.19 -13.30 7.67
N PRO A 100 0.26 -13.24 9.02
CA PRO A 100 -0.22 -14.32 9.86
C PRO A 100 -1.73 -14.59 9.73
N SER A 101 -2.57 -13.60 9.41
CA SER A 101 -4.02 -13.81 9.26
C SER A 101 -4.35 -14.92 8.27
N LEU A 102 -3.56 -15.07 7.21
CA LEU A 102 -3.68 -16.12 6.19
C LEU A 102 -3.52 -17.55 6.73
N ARG A 103 -3.00 -17.71 7.96
CA ARG A 103 -2.87 -19.01 8.62
C ARG A 103 -4.04 -19.32 9.55
N PHE A 104 -4.86 -18.34 9.86
CA PHE A 104 -5.97 -18.46 10.82
C PHE A 104 -7.33 -18.44 10.14
N THR A 105 -7.49 -17.68 9.05
CA THR A 105 -8.72 -17.59 8.25
C THR A 105 -8.47 -17.99 6.79
N SER A 106 -9.53 -18.05 5.98
CA SER A 106 -9.38 -18.31 4.54
C SER A 106 -8.65 -17.17 3.84
N VAL A 107 -7.94 -17.46 2.75
CA VAL A 107 -7.28 -16.44 1.93
C VAL A 107 -8.31 -15.43 1.43
N ALA A 108 -9.50 -15.91 1.05
CA ALA A 108 -10.59 -15.04 0.57
C ALA A 108 -11.06 -14.06 1.66
N SER A 109 -11.33 -14.54 2.89
CA SER A 109 -11.72 -13.69 4.02
C SER A 109 -10.63 -12.69 4.38
N SER A 110 -9.37 -13.15 4.53
CA SER A 110 -8.23 -12.27 4.85
C SER A 110 -8.05 -11.17 3.82
N THR A 111 -8.08 -11.51 2.52
CA THR A 111 -7.90 -10.52 1.44
C THR A 111 -9.08 -9.58 1.31
N ALA A 112 -10.32 -10.05 1.49
CA ALA A 112 -11.50 -9.19 1.49
C ALA A 112 -11.46 -8.17 2.65
N LEU A 113 -11.03 -8.61 3.84
CA LEU A 113 -10.92 -7.74 5.01
C LEU A 113 -9.80 -6.72 4.88
N VAL A 114 -8.63 -7.11 4.37
CA VAL A 114 -7.54 -6.15 4.13
C VAL A 114 -7.89 -5.17 3.01
N ALA A 115 -8.69 -5.57 2.03
CA ALA A 115 -9.20 -4.70 0.98
C ALA A 115 -10.18 -3.62 1.50
N THR A 116 -10.59 -3.64 2.77
CA THR A 116 -11.32 -2.51 3.39
C THR A 116 -10.45 -1.28 3.65
N GLN A 117 -9.14 -1.33 3.39
CA GLN A 117 -8.19 -0.22 3.56
C GLN A 117 -8.70 1.15 3.05
N PRO A 118 -9.38 1.28 1.88
CA PRO A 118 -9.89 2.57 1.41
C PRO A 118 -10.93 3.21 2.33
N VAL A 119 -11.74 2.41 3.03
CA VAL A 119 -12.71 2.92 4.03
C VAL A 119 -11.96 3.60 5.15
N TRP A 120 -10.92 2.95 5.68
CA TRP A 120 -10.12 3.47 6.78
C TRP A 120 -9.34 4.72 6.36
N ALA A 121 -8.75 4.73 5.16
CA ALA A 121 -8.09 5.91 4.60
C ALA A 121 -9.07 7.10 4.47
N ALA A 122 -10.29 6.87 3.97
CA ALA A 122 -11.33 7.91 3.87
C ALA A 122 -11.81 8.37 5.25
N LEU A 123 -11.97 7.48 6.23
CA LEU A 123 -12.33 7.84 7.61
C LEU A 123 -11.23 8.68 8.29
N ILE A 124 -9.96 8.32 8.09
CA ILE A 124 -8.82 9.08 8.61
C ILE A 124 -8.79 10.47 7.96
N ALA A 125 -8.93 10.56 6.63
CA ALA A 125 -9.00 11.82 5.92
C ALA A 125 -10.14 12.70 6.42
N ARG A 126 -11.33 12.11 6.63
CA ARG A 126 -12.49 12.84 7.20
C ARG A 126 -12.21 13.36 8.61
N ARG A 127 -11.55 12.57 9.48
CA ARG A 127 -11.15 13.02 10.83
C ARG A 127 -10.11 14.13 10.81
N ARG A 128 -9.34 14.23 9.73
CA ARG A 128 -8.39 15.33 9.46
C ARG A 128 -9.05 16.57 8.85
N GLY A 129 -10.38 16.59 8.70
CA GLY A 129 -11.13 17.73 8.16
C GLY A 129 -11.34 17.69 6.64
N VAL A 130 -10.83 16.68 5.93
CA VAL A 130 -11.09 16.52 4.48
C VAL A 130 -12.56 16.17 4.25
N ARG A 131 -13.23 16.92 3.41
CA ARG A 131 -14.63 16.66 3.03
C ARG A 131 -14.69 15.53 2.01
N ILE A 132 -15.24 14.38 2.42
CA ILE A 132 -15.47 13.24 1.54
C ILE A 132 -16.90 13.32 1.00
N ALA A 133 -17.05 13.51 -0.30
CA ALA A 133 -18.35 13.59 -0.96
C ALA A 133 -19.14 12.28 -0.79
N ARG A 134 -20.47 12.35 -0.77
CA ARG A 134 -21.33 11.15 -0.68
C ARG A 134 -21.06 10.17 -1.83
N LEU A 135 -20.84 10.70 -3.04
CA LEU A 135 -20.51 9.86 -4.20
C LEU A 135 -19.20 9.11 -4.04
N ALA A 136 -18.18 9.66 -3.31
CA ALA A 136 -16.94 8.95 -3.00
C ALA A 136 -17.22 7.74 -2.09
N TRP A 137 -18.09 7.87 -1.10
CA TRP A 137 -18.50 6.74 -0.26
C TRP A 137 -19.22 5.65 -1.06
N VAL A 138 -20.09 6.04 -2.00
CA VAL A 138 -20.73 5.11 -2.95
C VAL A 138 -19.66 4.40 -3.79
N GLY A 139 -18.67 5.15 -4.31
CA GLY A 139 -17.58 4.57 -5.08
C GLY A 139 -16.75 3.56 -4.29
N ILE A 140 -16.42 3.87 -3.02
CA ILE A 140 -15.72 2.94 -2.12
C ILE A 140 -16.57 1.67 -1.90
N ALA A 141 -17.87 1.82 -1.63
CA ALA A 141 -18.78 0.69 -1.41
C ALA A 141 -18.89 -0.20 -2.66
N VAL A 142 -19.00 0.40 -3.86
CA VAL A 142 -19.03 -0.33 -5.14
C VAL A 142 -17.71 -1.08 -5.39
N ALA A 143 -16.56 -0.47 -5.11
CA ALA A 143 -15.27 -1.13 -5.24
C ALA A 143 -15.13 -2.32 -4.27
N LEU A 144 -15.57 -2.16 -3.02
CA LEU A 144 -15.57 -3.26 -2.04
C LEU A 144 -16.52 -4.39 -2.43
N LEU A 145 -17.67 -4.06 -3.03
CA LEU A 145 -18.56 -5.08 -3.59
C LEU A 145 -17.85 -5.89 -4.69
N GLY A 146 -17.05 -5.23 -5.54
CA GLY A 146 -16.20 -5.91 -6.52
C GLY A 146 -15.21 -6.90 -5.88
N VAL A 147 -14.57 -6.52 -4.76
CA VAL A 147 -13.70 -7.43 -4.00
C VAL A 147 -14.50 -8.63 -3.47
N LEU A 148 -15.66 -8.39 -2.86
CA LEU A 148 -16.53 -9.45 -2.33
C LEU A 148 -17.02 -10.41 -3.42
N VAL A 149 -17.37 -9.90 -4.60
CA VAL A 149 -17.77 -10.70 -5.77
C VAL A 149 -16.63 -11.61 -6.22
N LEU A 150 -15.38 -11.10 -6.21
CA LEU A 150 -14.21 -11.87 -6.63
C LEU A 150 -13.81 -12.95 -5.62
N THR A 151 -13.79 -12.60 -4.32
CA THR A 151 -13.28 -13.50 -3.28
C THR A 151 -14.30 -14.54 -2.84
N GLY A 152 -15.60 -14.32 -3.11
CA GLY A 152 -16.67 -15.04 -2.44
C GLY A 152 -16.70 -14.73 -0.93
N VAL A 153 -17.81 -15.00 -0.29
CA VAL A 153 -17.93 -14.81 1.16
C VAL A 153 -17.93 -16.18 1.83
N ASP A 154 -16.79 -16.58 2.36
CA ASP A 154 -16.68 -17.76 3.22
C ASP A 154 -16.22 -17.31 4.62
N PHE A 155 -17.19 -16.82 5.41
CA PHE A 155 -16.94 -16.45 6.80
C PHE A 155 -17.15 -17.68 7.70
N ALA A 156 -16.06 -18.40 7.96
CA ALA A 156 -16.09 -19.43 8.98
C ALA A 156 -16.13 -18.78 10.38
N LEU A 157 -17.21 -19.05 11.14
CA LEU A 157 -17.39 -18.50 12.50
C LEU A 157 -16.69 -19.34 13.59
N THR A 158 -15.52 -19.91 13.28
CA THR A 158 -14.70 -20.57 14.30
C THR A 158 -13.87 -19.55 15.08
N PRO A 159 -13.56 -19.77 16.38
CA PRO A 159 -12.70 -18.85 17.14
C PRO A 159 -11.36 -18.58 16.47
N ARG A 160 -10.79 -19.58 15.78
CA ARG A 160 -9.55 -19.47 15.02
C ARG A 160 -9.71 -18.51 13.82
N ALA A 161 -10.79 -18.67 13.04
CA ALA A 161 -11.07 -17.82 11.89
C ALA A 161 -11.31 -16.37 12.31
N LEU A 162 -12.05 -16.14 13.42
CA LEU A 162 -12.29 -14.80 13.96
C LEU A 162 -10.98 -14.09 14.37
N ILE A 163 -9.98 -14.82 14.90
CA ILE A 163 -8.65 -14.25 15.16
C ILE A 163 -8.00 -13.81 13.83
N GLY A 164 -8.04 -14.66 12.81
CA GLY A 164 -7.51 -14.33 11.48
C GLY A 164 -8.19 -13.11 10.87
N ASP A 165 -9.50 -13.05 10.96
CA ASP A 165 -10.30 -11.93 10.45
C ASP A 165 -9.98 -10.62 11.20
N GLY A 166 -9.84 -10.69 12.52
CA GLY A 166 -9.40 -9.56 13.35
C GLY A 166 -7.98 -9.06 12.97
N LEU A 167 -7.06 -9.98 12.72
CA LEU A 167 -5.70 -9.65 12.27
C LEU A 167 -5.71 -9.02 10.87
N ALA A 168 -6.51 -9.53 9.93
CA ALA A 168 -6.64 -8.96 8.59
C ALA A 168 -7.23 -7.55 8.62
N LEU A 169 -8.27 -7.33 9.43
CA LEU A 169 -8.88 -6.02 9.61
C LEU A 169 -7.92 -5.03 10.27
N ALA A 170 -7.17 -5.46 11.31
CA ALA A 170 -6.10 -4.65 11.89
C ALA A 170 -5.05 -4.30 10.84
N GLY A 171 -4.68 -5.24 9.98
CA GLY A 171 -3.79 -5.02 8.84
C GLY A 171 -4.32 -3.94 7.89
N ALA A 172 -5.62 -3.92 7.58
CA ALA A 172 -6.24 -2.89 6.75
C ALA A 172 -6.12 -1.49 7.36
N VAL A 173 -6.40 -1.36 8.66
CA VAL A 173 -6.27 -0.09 9.40
C VAL A 173 -4.83 0.40 9.40
N LEU A 174 -3.88 -0.50 9.67
CA LEU A 174 -2.45 -0.19 9.71
C LEU A 174 -1.92 0.22 8.34
N ALA A 175 -2.37 -0.44 7.27
CA ALA A 175 -2.05 -0.05 5.90
C ALA A 175 -2.60 1.35 5.56
N ALA A 176 -3.84 1.65 5.95
CA ALA A 176 -4.44 2.98 5.76
C ALA A 176 -3.66 4.07 6.51
N LEU A 177 -3.25 3.81 7.75
CA LEU A 177 -2.40 4.72 8.53
C LEU A 177 -1.04 4.90 7.87
N TYR A 178 -0.42 3.82 7.40
CA TYR A 178 0.86 3.86 6.69
C TYR A 178 0.81 4.76 5.45
N VAL A 179 -0.16 4.57 4.55
CA VAL A 179 -0.26 5.39 3.34
C VAL A 179 -0.62 6.84 3.66
N THR A 180 -1.41 7.08 4.71
CA THR A 180 -1.78 8.43 5.15
C THR A 180 -0.58 9.20 5.73
N VAL A 181 0.24 8.54 6.56
CA VAL A 181 1.50 9.13 7.04
C VAL A 181 2.47 9.32 5.87
N GLY A 182 2.50 8.37 4.94
CA GLY A 182 3.28 8.47 3.71
C GLY A 182 2.90 9.68 2.88
N GLU A 183 1.61 9.94 2.67
CA GLU A 183 1.11 11.16 1.98
C GLU A 183 1.68 12.43 2.60
N ASP A 184 1.58 12.59 3.93
CA ASP A 184 2.09 13.78 4.64
C ASP A 184 3.60 13.96 4.48
N VAL A 185 4.38 12.87 4.58
CA VAL A 185 5.85 12.94 4.51
C VAL A 185 6.31 13.13 3.08
N ARG A 186 5.65 12.51 2.11
CA ARG A 186 6.00 12.58 0.70
C ARG A 186 5.80 13.97 0.10
N ALA A 187 4.98 14.81 0.72
CA ALA A 187 4.85 16.22 0.33
C ALA A 187 6.16 17.01 0.42
N THR A 188 7.11 16.59 1.27
CA THR A 188 8.36 17.34 1.55
C THR A 188 9.65 16.52 1.47
N THR A 189 9.54 15.20 1.21
CA THR A 189 10.70 14.29 1.21
C THR A 189 10.73 13.49 -0.09
N SER A 190 11.92 13.29 -0.67
CA SER A 190 12.06 12.47 -1.89
C SER A 190 11.63 11.03 -1.67
N THR A 191 11.18 10.37 -2.73
CA THR A 191 10.77 8.95 -2.67
C THR A 191 11.91 8.08 -2.17
N ALA A 192 13.12 8.32 -2.68
CA ALA A 192 14.30 7.51 -2.34
C ALA A 192 14.61 7.60 -0.84
N THR A 193 14.70 8.82 -0.30
CA THR A 193 14.98 9.05 1.13
C THR A 193 13.89 8.47 2.01
N TYR A 194 12.61 8.71 1.67
CA TYR A 194 11.48 8.15 2.41
C TYR A 194 11.51 6.62 2.43
N THR A 195 11.63 5.96 1.27
CA THR A 195 11.56 4.50 1.19
C THR A 195 12.77 3.83 1.85
N ALA A 196 13.97 4.39 1.70
CA ALA A 196 15.17 3.85 2.36
C ALA A 196 15.00 3.80 3.88
N ILE A 197 14.56 4.90 4.50
CA ILE A 197 14.40 4.98 5.95
C ILE A 197 13.16 4.20 6.41
N CYS A 198 12.03 4.32 5.72
CA CYS A 198 10.79 3.64 6.05
C CYS A 198 10.96 2.11 6.00
N TYR A 199 11.60 1.58 4.95
CA TYR A 199 11.83 0.14 4.83
C TYR A 199 12.87 -0.37 5.83
N ALA A 200 13.90 0.42 6.15
CA ALA A 200 14.83 0.09 7.23
C ALA A 200 14.12 -0.01 8.58
N ALA A 201 13.31 0.98 8.91
CA ALA A 201 12.52 0.98 10.15
C ALA A 201 11.54 -0.20 10.19
N ALA A 202 10.91 -0.54 9.06
CA ALA A 202 10.03 -1.70 8.97
C ALA A 202 10.79 -3.02 9.16
N ALA A 203 11.95 -3.18 8.53
CA ALA A 203 12.78 -4.37 8.70
C ALA A 203 13.23 -4.54 10.16
N VAL A 204 13.71 -3.47 10.78
CA VAL A 204 14.13 -3.49 12.20
C VAL A 204 12.95 -3.84 13.11
N ALA A 205 11.78 -3.25 12.89
CA ALA A 205 10.58 -3.52 13.69
C ALA A 205 10.10 -4.97 13.56
N LEU A 206 10.23 -5.58 12.37
CA LEU A 206 9.88 -6.98 12.14
C LEU A 206 10.79 -7.98 12.88
N LEU A 207 12.00 -7.56 13.28
CA LEU A 207 12.87 -8.42 14.09
C LEU A 207 12.25 -8.78 15.44
N LEU A 208 11.43 -7.89 16.02
CA LEU A 208 10.79 -8.17 17.30
C LEU A 208 9.86 -9.40 17.25
N PRO A 209 8.80 -9.44 16.40
CA PRO A 209 7.96 -10.62 16.31
C PRO A 209 8.72 -11.86 15.80
N ILE A 210 9.73 -11.70 14.95
CA ILE A 210 10.59 -12.79 14.48
C ILE A 210 11.35 -13.42 15.65
N ALA A 211 11.97 -12.60 16.50
CA ALA A 211 12.70 -13.06 17.67
C ALA A 211 11.79 -13.74 18.71
N VAL A 212 10.63 -13.12 18.98
CA VAL A 212 9.64 -13.66 19.94
C VAL A 212 9.09 -15.01 19.50
N LEU A 213 8.84 -15.18 18.19
CA LEU A 213 8.27 -16.40 17.63
C LEU A 213 9.34 -17.43 17.18
N GLY A 214 10.62 -17.11 17.31
CA GLY A 214 11.73 -18.00 16.89
C GLY A 214 11.73 -18.29 15.38
N VAL A 215 11.32 -17.34 14.54
CA VAL A 215 11.19 -17.53 13.09
C VAL A 215 12.60 -17.55 12.45
N PRO A 216 12.98 -18.61 11.69
CA PRO A 216 14.27 -18.66 11.02
C PRO A 216 14.33 -17.63 9.88
N LEU A 217 15.45 -16.89 9.82
CA LEU A 217 15.73 -15.90 8.78
C LEU A 217 16.61 -16.42 7.66
N VAL A 218 17.27 -17.55 7.85
CA VAL A 218 18.23 -18.16 6.93
C VAL A 218 17.96 -19.67 6.78
N GLY A 219 18.73 -20.35 5.95
CA GLY A 219 18.55 -21.78 5.70
C GLY A 219 17.60 -22.09 4.56
N PHE A 220 17.20 -21.08 3.76
CA PHE A 220 16.33 -21.28 2.61
C PHE A 220 17.10 -21.77 1.39
N SER A 221 16.45 -22.58 0.54
CA SER A 221 17.05 -23.01 -0.73
C SER A 221 17.24 -21.83 -1.69
N ALA A 222 18.11 -21.99 -2.68
CA ALA A 222 18.34 -20.98 -3.73
C ALA A 222 17.03 -20.57 -4.45
N ARG A 223 16.09 -21.52 -4.66
CA ARG A 223 14.77 -21.22 -5.23
C ARG A 223 13.99 -20.24 -4.35
N HIS A 224 13.94 -20.45 -3.05
CA HIS A 224 13.22 -19.57 -2.12
C HIS A 224 13.86 -18.19 -2.01
N TRP A 225 15.20 -18.11 -2.04
CA TRP A 225 15.90 -16.84 -2.14
C TRP A 225 15.58 -16.10 -3.45
N GLY A 226 15.53 -16.83 -4.57
CA GLY A 226 15.10 -16.26 -5.85
C GLY A 226 13.69 -15.69 -5.81
N LEU A 227 12.74 -16.38 -5.14
CA LEU A 227 11.37 -15.89 -4.95
C LEU A 227 11.32 -14.66 -4.03
N ILE A 228 12.10 -14.63 -2.94
CA ILE A 228 12.22 -13.45 -2.05
C ILE A 228 12.77 -12.25 -2.83
N LEU A 229 13.80 -12.45 -3.67
CA LEU A 229 14.33 -11.40 -4.54
C LEU A 229 13.30 -10.91 -5.54
N ALA A 230 12.54 -11.83 -6.16
CA ALA A 230 11.47 -11.46 -7.10
C ALA A 230 10.37 -10.62 -6.43
N VAL A 231 9.94 -10.99 -5.21
CA VAL A 231 9.01 -10.18 -4.40
C VAL A 231 9.61 -8.81 -4.08
N THR A 232 10.92 -8.78 -3.76
CA THR A 232 11.61 -7.52 -3.44
C THR A 232 11.64 -6.60 -4.65
N ILE A 233 12.05 -7.09 -5.80
CA ILE A 233 12.15 -6.28 -7.03
C ILE A 233 10.75 -5.88 -7.50
N GLY A 234 9.83 -6.84 -7.65
CA GLY A 234 8.48 -6.61 -8.13
C GLY A 234 7.65 -5.81 -7.13
N ALA A 235 7.15 -6.46 -6.10
CA ALA A 235 6.17 -5.85 -5.22
C ALA A 235 6.75 -4.75 -4.32
N GLN A 236 7.99 -4.86 -3.83
CA GLN A 236 8.56 -3.87 -2.92
C GLN A 236 9.13 -2.66 -3.67
N LEU A 237 10.04 -2.87 -4.63
CA LEU A 237 10.72 -1.77 -5.31
C LEU A 237 9.87 -1.16 -6.42
N LEU A 238 9.33 -1.95 -7.34
CA LEU A 238 8.49 -1.45 -8.43
C LEU A 238 7.05 -1.18 -7.97
N GLY A 239 6.54 -1.91 -7.00
CA GLY A 239 5.20 -1.73 -6.46
C GLY A 239 5.14 -0.62 -5.39
N HIS A 240 5.49 -0.94 -4.15
CA HIS A 240 5.36 -0.01 -3.02
C HIS A 240 6.18 1.27 -3.16
N THR A 241 7.37 1.23 -3.78
CA THR A 241 8.16 2.45 -4.00
C THR A 241 7.48 3.39 -4.99
N VAL A 242 6.86 2.85 -6.06
CA VAL A 242 6.10 3.67 -7.01
C VAL A 242 4.81 4.19 -6.38
N VAL A 243 4.10 3.38 -5.59
CA VAL A 243 2.96 3.85 -4.77
C VAL A 243 3.39 5.02 -3.89
N ASN A 244 4.50 4.89 -3.17
CA ASN A 244 5.04 5.96 -2.33
C ASN A 244 5.45 7.21 -3.13
N ARG A 245 5.86 7.06 -4.40
CA ARG A 245 6.10 8.19 -5.29
C ARG A 245 4.80 8.93 -5.59
N VAL A 246 3.75 8.21 -5.92
CA VAL A 246 2.45 8.80 -6.28
C VAL A 246 1.76 9.47 -5.09
N LEU A 247 2.02 9.01 -3.86
CA LEU A 247 1.52 9.67 -2.64
C LEU A 247 1.99 11.12 -2.46
N ALA A 248 2.99 11.58 -3.22
CA ALA A 248 3.40 12.98 -3.21
C ALA A 248 2.36 13.92 -3.87
N THR A 249 1.50 13.40 -4.73
CA THR A 249 0.57 14.17 -5.59
C THR A 249 -0.85 13.64 -5.55
N THR A 250 -1.06 12.47 -4.94
CA THR A 250 -2.35 11.76 -4.93
C THR A 250 -2.72 11.35 -3.51
N SER A 251 -3.99 11.50 -3.14
CA SER A 251 -4.45 11.18 -1.79
C SER A 251 -4.35 9.68 -1.47
N ALA A 252 -4.09 9.37 -0.20
CA ALA A 252 -4.05 8.02 0.34
C ALA A 252 -5.34 7.22 0.01
N THR A 253 -6.51 7.87 0.00
CA THR A 253 -7.79 7.24 -0.36
C THR A 253 -7.80 6.75 -1.79
N VAL A 254 -7.36 7.57 -2.77
CA VAL A 254 -7.31 7.18 -4.19
C VAL A 254 -6.27 6.08 -4.42
N VAL A 255 -5.10 6.20 -3.79
CA VAL A 255 -4.05 5.18 -3.87
C VAL A 255 -4.54 3.84 -3.30
N SER A 256 -5.21 3.85 -2.15
CA SER A 256 -5.78 2.64 -1.53
C SER A 256 -6.83 1.97 -2.42
N LEU A 257 -7.67 2.76 -3.12
CA LEU A 257 -8.63 2.22 -4.09
C LEU A 257 -7.94 1.60 -5.31
N ALA A 258 -6.87 2.24 -5.81
CA ALA A 258 -6.12 1.68 -6.93
C ALA A 258 -5.47 0.33 -6.58
N ILE A 259 -4.97 0.18 -5.35
CA ILE A 259 -4.38 -1.07 -4.86
C ILE A 259 -5.40 -2.23 -4.87
N LEU A 260 -6.71 -1.98 -4.81
CA LEU A 260 -7.72 -3.05 -4.93
C LEU A 260 -7.61 -3.86 -6.23
N PHE A 261 -7.07 -3.28 -7.29
CA PHE A 261 -6.79 -4.01 -8.53
C PHE A 261 -5.67 -5.06 -8.40
N GLU A 262 -4.93 -5.06 -7.28
CA GLU A 262 -4.02 -6.16 -6.93
C GLU A 262 -4.77 -7.51 -6.90
N MET A 263 -6.01 -7.52 -6.44
CA MET A 263 -6.81 -8.75 -6.29
C MET A 263 -7.03 -9.48 -7.64
N PRO A 264 -7.69 -8.86 -8.65
CA PRO A 264 -7.82 -9.50 -9.95
C PRO A 264 -6.47 -9.70 -10.65
N GLY A 265 -5.51 -8.79 -10.46
CA GLY A 265 -4.15 -8.93 -10.99
C GLY A 265 -3.45 -10.18 -10.47
N SER A 266 -3.45 -10.40 -9.16
CA SER A 266 -2.89 -11.61 -8.54
C SER A 266 -3.61 -12.87 -9.00
N THR A 267 -4.93 -12.84 -9.16
CA THR A 267 -5.73 -13.96 -9.67
C THR A 267 -5.32 -14.33 -11.09
N LEU A 268 -5.14 -13.36 -11.98
CA LEU A 268 -4.71 -13.59 -13.35
C LEU A 268 -3.27 -14.14 -13.42
N ILE A 269 -2.37 -13.60 -12.59
CA ILE A 269 -0.98 -14.09 -12.52
C ILE A 269 -0.95 -15.52 -11.98
N ALA A 270 -1.73 -15.84 -10.94
CA ALA A 270 -1.84 -17.19 -10.42
C ALA A 270 -2.42 -18.17 -11.48
N ALA A 271 -3.38 -17.72 -12.28
CA ALA A 271 -3.92 -18.50 -13.38
C ALA A 271 -2.85 -18.81 -14.42
N ALA A 272 -2.10 -17.81 -14.86
CA ALA A 272 -1.10 -17.95 -15.91
C ALA A 272 0.14 -18.76 -15.46
N TRP A 273 0.55 -18.61 -14.20
CA TRP A 273 1.79 -19.21 -13.69
C TRP A 273 1.59 -20.49 -12.89
N LEU A 274 0.54 -20.55 -12.07
CA LEU A 274 0.25 -21.71 -11.21
C LEU A 274 -0.83 -22.64 -11.81
N GLY A 275 -1.33 -22.34 -13.02
CA GLY A 275 -2.37 -23.10 -13.69
C GLY A 275 -3.74 -23.07 -13.00
N GLN A 276 -3.99 -22.08 -12.13
CA GLN A 276 -5.25 -21.93 -11.42
C GLN A 276 -6.30 -21.34 -12.36
N VAL A 277 -7.50 -21.96 -12.42
CA VAL A 277 -8.57 -21.42 -13.26
C VAL A 277 -9.14 -20.15 -12.60
N PRO A 278 -9.14 -18.98 -13.29
CA PRO A 278 -9.74 -17.77 -12.73
C PRO A 278 -11.24 -17.98 -12.52
N PRO A 279 -11.80 -17.50 -11.38
CA PRO A 279 -13.25 -17.59 -11.18
C PRO A 279 -13.98 -16.72 -12.22
N PRO A 280 -15.15 -17.15 -12.74
CA PRO A 280 -15.96 -16.33 -13.66
C PRO A 280 -16.32 -14.95 -13.10
N ALA A 281 -16.34 -14.83 -11.77
CA ALA A 281 -16.57 -13.59 -11.04
C ALA A 281 -15.51 -12.50 -11.28
N ILE A 282 -14.35 -12.80 -11.90
CA ILE A 282 -13.28 -11.81 -12.13
C ILE A 282 -13.76 -10.66 -13.03
N ILE A 283 -14.58 -10.94 -14.05
CA ILE A 283 -15.06 -9.91 -14.98
C ILE A 283 -15.97 -8.90 -14.27
N PRO A 284 -17.10 -9.30 -13.61
CA PRO A 284 -17.93 -8.35 -12.89
C PRO A 284 -17.19 -7.66 -11.73
N ALA A 285 -16.24 -8.34 -11.07
CA ALA A 285 -15.43 -7.73 -10.03
C ALA A 285 -14.57 -6.57 -10.58
N VAL A 286 -13.87 -6.78 -11.68
CA VAL A 286 -13.06 -5.75 -12.33
C VAL A 286 -13.92 -4.57 -12.79
N VAL A 287 -15.10 -4.82 -13.35
CA VAL A 287 -16.05 -3.75 -13.73
C VAL A 287 -16.46 -2.92 -12.51
N LEU A 288 -16.81 -3.57 -11.38
CA LEU A 288 -17.18 -2.88 -10.14
C LEU A 288 -16.00 -2.07 -9.57
N LEU A 289 -14.78 -2.59 -9.62
CA LEU A 289 -13.58 -1.85 -9.21
C LEU A 289 -13.38 -0.60 -10.06
N PHE A 290 -13.48 -0.70 -11.39
CA PHE A 290 -13.37 0.46 -12.28
C PHE A 290 -14.47 1.49 -12.04
N VAL A 291 -15.73 1.06 -11.89
CA VAL A 291 -16.84 1.95 -11.58
C VAL A 291 -16.60 2.64 -10.23
N GLY A 292 -16.21 1.88 -9.20
CA GLY A 292 -15.95 2.43 -7.88
C GLY A 292 -14.87 3.51 -7.88
N ILE A 293 -13.71 3.24 -8.49
CA ILE A 293 -12.62 4.22 -8.58
C ILE A 293 -13.00 5.43 -9.43
N ALA A 294 -13.75 5.23 -10.54
CA ALA A 294 -14.21 6.32 -11.38
C ALA A 294 -15.19 7.26 -10.63
N LEU A 295 -16.07 6.72 -9.80
CA LEU A 295 -16.98 7.51 -8.95
C LEU A 295 -16.18 8.35 -7.94
N VAL A 296 -15.15 7.80 -7.31
CA VAL A 296 -14.29 8.56 -6.39
C VAL A 296 -13.51 9.64 -7.12
N ILE A 297 -12.88 9.33 -8.26
CA ILE A 297 -12.11 10.32 -9.03
C ILE A 297 -13.00 11.47 -9.52
N ARG A 298 -14.27 11.22 -9.87
CA ARG A 298 -15.22 12.29 -10.26
C ARG A 298 -15.47 13.30 -9.14
N THR A 299 -15.27 12.91 -7.88
CA THR A 299 -15.47 13.80 -6.72
C THR A 299 -14.18 14.53 -6.31
N THR A 300 -13.06 14.23 -6.96
CA THR A 300 -11.79 14.91 -6.66
C THR A 300 -11.76 16.28 -7.32
N THR A 301 -11.38 17.30 -6.54
CA THR A 301 -11.17 18.65 -7.05
C THR A 301 -9.77 18.75 -7.66
N ARG A 302 -9.65 19.53 -8.76
CA ARG A 302 -8.31 19.95 -9.22
C ARG A 302 -7.68 20.82 -8.13
N PRO A 303 -6.36 20.73 -7.89
CA PRO A 303 -5.67 21.74 -7.11
C PRO A 303 -5.88 23.10 -7.82
N ASP A 304 -6.58 24.03 -7.17
CA ASP A 304 -6.71 25.39 -7.67
C ASP A 304 -5.31 26.01 -7.69
N GLY A 305 -4.77 26.33 -8.86
CA GLY A 305 -3.51 27.04 -8.99
C GLY A 305 -2.58 26.69 -10.14
N ALA A 306 -3.02 25.94 -11.15
CA ALA A 306 -2.29 26.00 -12.43
C ALA A 306 -2.70 27.30 -13.16
N PRO A 307 -1.77 28.27 -13.41
CA PRO A 307 -2.07 29.40 -14.27
C PRO A 307 -2.49 28.85 -15.63
N THR A 308 -3.66 29.23 -16.11
CA THR A 308 -3.96 29.13 -17.54
C THR A 308 -2.94 30.02 -18.24
N GLU A 309 -1.91 29.42 -18.85
CA GLU A 309 -1.09 30.12 -19.82
C GLU A 309 -2.04 30.57 -20.92
N THR A 310 -2.38 31.85 -20.88
CA THR A 310 -2.95 32.55 -22.02
C THR A 310 -1.85 32.60 -23.08
N PRO A 311 -2.07 32.07 -24.30
CA PRO A 311 -1.07 32.22 -25.37
C PRO A 311 -0.84 33.71 -25.61
N PRO A 312 0.42 34.16 -25.80
CA PRO A 312 0.69 35.52 -26.19
C PRO A 312 0.06 35.79 -27.55
N ALA A 313 -0.58 36.95 -27.64
CA ALA A 313 -1.20 37.51 -28.85
C ALA A 313 -0.18 37.81 -29.96
#